data_5795684087f81167fd95a995b4f42398
#
_entry.id   5795684087f81167fd95a995b4f42398
#
_cell.length_a   1.000
_cell.length_b   1.000
_cell.length_c   1.000
_cell.angle_alpha   90.00
_cell.angle_beta   90.00
_cell.angle_gamma   90.00
#
_symmetry.space_group_name_H-M   'P 1'
#
loop_
_entity.id
_entity.type
_entity.pdbx_description
1 polymer ?
#
loop_
_entity_poly.entity_id
_entity_poly.type
_entity_poly.pdbx_seq_one_letter_code
_entity_poly.pdbx_strand_id
1 'polypeptide(L)'
;MTDADVIVLGVGGMGAAALAHLAGRGLRAIGIERDDVPSLRGSSVGQTRIIRKAYFEDARYVPLLHRAYELWRELDASLYVRTGCLNLGPPEHPDIRGVLDSVRTHGLPHERLDADDVRRRFPAFDPASGDVGVHEEDAGYLRVEASTEAHAARARASGAELRTRTIVRSVTIADDSVRVTLDSGGELTAKHLVVAAGAWLGTLAELATDLPALTVTRQVQLWFRPQNEELARAPTMPAFIHFVGERAFYGVPLTGSGVKVCRHHGGEVTSADALDRALRPEDEHDVRGYIGAHLRNADGPLVHSQVCMYTSTPDHHFVVGLHPRWRHVVVLGGFSGHGYKMASVIGEIAADLVERGQSRHDIALFDPARRA
;
A
#
# COMPACT_ATOMS: atom_id res chain seq x y z
N MET A 1 31.95 -12.21 -13.66
CA MET A 1 31.43 -10.98 -13.03
C MET A 1 29.94 -10.96 -13.29
N THR A 2 29.14 -10.56 -12.31
CA THR A 2 27.68 -10.41 -12.45
C THR A 2 27.33 -9.10 -13.18
N ASP A 3 26.20 -9.07 -13.87
CA ASP A 3 25.69 -7.89 -14.59
C ASP A 3 25.36 -6.74 -13.62
N ALA A 4 24.83 -7.09 -12.42
CA ALA A 4 24.50 -6.16 -11.36
C ALA A 4 24.94 -6.67 -9.98
N ASP A 5 24.88 -5.80 -8.96
CA ASP A 5 25.00 -6.19 -7.57
C ASP A 5 23.65 -6.71 -7.06
N VAL A 6 22.56 -6.11 -7.54
CA VAL A 6 21.18 -6.48 -7.16
C VAL A 6 20.21 -6.34 -8.32
N ILE A 7 19.29 -7.30 -8.45
CA ILE A 7 18.11 -7.22 -9.32
C ILE A 7 16.89 -6.99 -8.44
N VAL A 8 16.02 -6.04 -8.83
CA VAL A 8 14.70 -5.82 -8.23
C VAL A 8 13.64 -6.34 -9.19
N LEU A 9 12.93 -7.41 -8.81
CA LEU A 9 11.89 -8.04 -9.60
C LEU A 9 10.52 -7.46 -9.23
N GLY A 10 9.95 -6.71 -10.15
CA GLY A 10 8.75 -5.88 -9.98
C GLY A 10 9.09 -4.47 -9.50
N VAL A 11 8.68 -3.45 -10.27
CA VAL A 11 8.96 -2.03 -9.98
C VAL A 11 7.63 -1.27 -9.76
N GLY A 12 6.72 -1.90 -8.99
CA GLY A 12 5.55 -1.24 -8.42
C GLY A 12 5.94 -0.36 -7.23
N GLY A 13 4.96 0.01 -6.37
CA GLY A 13 5.23 0.92 -5.24
C GLY A 13 6.42 0.53 -4.37
N MET A 14 6.53 -0.75 -3.99
CA MET A 14 7.62 -1.23 -3.13
C MET A 14 8.94 -1.37 -3.87
N GLY A 15 8.90 -1.95 -5.08
CA GLY A 15 10.10 -2.18 -5.86
C GLY A 15 10.73 -0.90 -6.38
N ALA A 16 9.94 0.11 -6.76
CA ALA A 16 10.45 1.43 -7.14
C ALA A 16 11.17 2.11 -5.98
N ALA A 17 10.61 2.04 -4.76
CA ALA A 17 11.26 2.54 -3.56
C ALA A 17 12.56 1.77 -3.23
N ALA A 18 12.53 0.43 -3.30
CA ALA A 18 13.73 -0.39 -3.10
C ALA A 18 14.83 -0.05 -4.11
N LEU A 19 14.48 0.06 -5.40
CA LEU A 19 15.42 0.41 -6.45
C LEU A 19 16.06 1.78 -6.22
N ALA A 20 15.26 2.78 -5.78
CA ALA A 20 15.75 4.12 -5.48
C ALA A 20 16.76 4.11 -4.31
N HIS A 21 16.45 3.40 -3.23
CA HIS A 21 17.36 3.31 -2.08
C HIS A 21 18.64 2.53 -2.39
N LEU A 22 18.55 1.44 -3.12
CA LEU A 22 19.70 0.63 -3.53
C LEU A 22 20.66 1.43 -4.41
N ALA A 23 20.16 2.04 -5.48
CA ALA A 23 20.95 2.86 -6.37
C ALA A 23 21.50 4.11 -5.66
N GLY A 24 20.71 4.75 -4.80
CA GLY A 24 21.14 5.90 -3.99
C GLY A 24 22.27 5.59 -3.02
N ARG A 25 22.52 4.30 -2.71
CA ARG A 25 23.66 3.81 -1.93
C ARG A 25 24.84 3.34 -2.80
N GLY A 26 24.77 3.55 -4.12
CA GLY A 26 25.84 3.25 -5.04
C GLY A 26 25.92 1.80 -5.55
N LEU A 27 24.90 0.98 -5.28
CA LEU A 27 24.82 -0.37 -5.83
C LEU A 27 24.42 -0.32 -7.33
N ARG A 28 25.06 -1.18 -8.14
CA ARG A 28 24.63 -1.42 -9.50
C ARG A 28 23.31 -2.19 -9.47
N ALA A 29 22.19 -1.48 -9.58
CA ALA A 29 20.86 -2.04 -9.43
C ALA A 29 20.12 -2.08 -10.77
N ILE A 30 19.49 -3.21 -11.08
CA ILE A 30 18.62 -3.40 -12.25
C ILE A 30 17.20 -3.67 -11.76
N GLY A 31 16.24 -2.80 -12.11
CA GLY A 31 14.82 -3.04 -11.90
C GLY A 31 14.19 -3.66 -13.14
N ILE A 32 13.39 -4.71 -12.96
CA ILE A 32 12.68 -5.39 -14.06
C ILE A 32 11.18 -5.28 -13.78
N GLU A 33 10.45 -4.69 -14.74
CA GLU A 33 9.00 -4.55 -14.68
C GLU A 33 8.36 -5.06 -15.97
N ARG A 34 7.31 -5.87 -15.82
CA ARG A 34 6.58 -6.44 -16.97
C ARG A 34 5.77 -5.41 -17.77
N ASP A 35 5.37 -4.33 -17.11
CA ASP A 35 4.58 -3.24 -17.69
C ASP A 35 5.41 -1.95 -17.72
N ASP A 36 4.76 -0.81 -17.94
CA ASP A 36 5.35 0.50 -17.73
C ASP A 36 5.42 0.83 -16.22
N VAL A 37 6.19 1.83 -15.83
CA VAL A 37 6.23 2.36 -14.46
C VAL A 37 5.70 3.80 -14.50
N PRO A 38 4.65 4.09 -13.72
CA PRO A 38 3.86 3.21 -12.84
C PRO A 38 2.97 2.23 -13.63
N SER A 39 2.91 0.97 -13.18
CA SER A 39 2.03 -0.04 -13.78
C SER A 39 0.58 0.18 -13.34
N LEU A 40 -0.36 0.10 -14.31
CA LEU A 40 -1.79 0.15 -14.03
C LEU A 40 -2.40 -1.24 -13.74
N ARG A 41 -1.60 -2.30 -13.78
CA ARG A 41 -2.06 -3.68 -13.56
C ARG A 41 -1.80 -4.21 -12.15
N GLY A 42 -0.89 -3.58 -11.42
CA GLY A 42 -0.54 -3.95 -10.05
C GLY A 42 -1.54 -3.47 -9.01
N SER A 43 -1.13 -3.53 -7.73
CA SER A 43 -1.92 -3.05 -6.60
C SER A 43 -1.73 -1.55 -6.31
N SER A 44 -0.69 -0.92 -6.90
CA SER A 44 -0.33 0.48 -6.66
C SER A 44 -0.95 1.41 -7.70
N VAL A 45 -2.29 1.40 -7.78
CA VAL A 45 -3.10 2.17 -8.73
C VAL A 45 -4.28 2.85 -8.02
N GLY A 46 -4.95 3.78 -8.70
CA GLY A 46 -6.18 4.42 -8.22
C GLY A 46 -5.90 5.72 -7.48
N GLN A 47 -4.92 6.47 -7.94
CA GLN A 47 -4.62 7.88 -7.66
C GLN A 47 -4.19 8.17 -6.23
N THR A 48 -4.84 7.60 -5.21
CA THR A 48 -4.63 7.97 -3.81
C THR A 48 -4.53 6.75 -2.90
N ARG A 49 -3.73 6.88 -1.81
CA ARG A 49 -3.70 5.95 -0.67
C ARG A 49 -3.64 6.73 0.62
N ILE A 50 -4.50 6.39 1.57
CA ILE A 50 -4.49 7.00 2.91
C ILE A 50 -3.13 6.76 3.57
N ILE A 51 -2.58 7.82 4.17
CA ILE A 51 -1.42 7.78 5.05
C ILE A 51 -1.82 8.35 6.41
N ARG A 52 -1.57 7.59 7.47
CA ARG A 52 -1.92 7.88 8.87
C ARG A 52 -0.95 7.18 9.80
N LYS A 53 -0.82 7.64 11.04
CA LYS A 53 -0.02 7.02 12.10
C LYS A 53 -0.86 6.27 13.13
N ALA A 54 -2.08 6.76 13.41
CA ALA A 54 -3.04 6.06 14.26
C ALA A 54 -3.49 4.76 13.59
N TYR A 55 -2.72 3.69 13.83
CA TYR A 55 -2.80 2.44 13.08
C TYR A 55 -3.60 1.39 13.83
N PHE A 56 -4.63 0.81 13.21
CA PHE A 56 -5.49 -0.16 13.89
C PHE A 56 -4.99 -1.59 13.78
N GLU A 57 -4.21 -1.88 12.76
CA GLU A 57 -3.74 -3.24 12.50
C GLU A 57 -2.75 -3.73 13.56
N ASP A 58 -1.83 -2.88 14.02
CA ASP A 58 -0.93 -3.14 15.14
C ASP A 58 -0.09 -1.89 15.46
N ALA A 59 0.06 -1.54 16.75
CA ALA A 59 0.83 -0.38 17.18
C ALA A 59 2.32 -0.46 16.81
N ARG A 60 2.88 -1.65 16.59
CA ARG A 60 4.28 -1.86 16.17
C ARG A 60 4.59 -1.28 14.78
N TYR A 61 3.60 -0.95 13.97
CA TYR A 61 3.81 -0.25 12.69
C TYR A 61 4.16 1.23 12.84
N VAL A 62 3.81 1.85 13.97
CA VAL A 62 3.93 3.32 14.15
C VAL A 62 5.35 3.84 13.99
N PRO A 63 6.42 3.20 14.52
CA PRO A 63 7.80 3.66 14.29
C PRO A 63 8.16 3.70 12.80
N LEU A 64 7.73 2.71 12.01
CA LEU A 64 7.95 2.69 10.56
C LEU A 64 7.17 3.80 9.85
N LEU A 65 5.96 4.13 10.33
CA LEU A 65 5.17 5.23 9.78
C LEU A 65 5.85 6.58 10.03
N HIS A 66 6.44 6.82 11.20
CA HIS A 66 7.22 8.04 11.44
C HIS A 66 8.32 8.17 10.38
N ARG A 67 9.11 7.10 10.17
CA ARG A 67 10.16 7.12 9.14
C ARG A 67 9.61 7.26 7.73
N ALA A 68 8.49 6.62 7.41
CA ALA A 68 7.85 6.75 6.11
C ALA A 68 7.45 8.20 5.80
N TYR A 69 6.87 8.93 6.77
CA TYR A 69 6.53 10.35 6.61
C TYR A 69 7.75 11.22 6.33
N GLU A 70 8.88 10.98 6.99
CA GLU A 70 10.14 11.68 6.70
C GLU A 70 10.59 11.42 5.27
N LEU A 71 10.68 10.15 4.87
CA LEU A 71 11.13 9.75 3.54
C LEU A 71 10.22 10.25 2.41
N TRP A 72 8.90 10.29 2.63
CA TRP A 72 7.98 10.88 1.66
C TRP A 72 8.23 12.37 1.46
N ARG A 73 8.48 13.13 2.54
CA ARG A 73 8.82 14.55 2.46
C ARG A 73 10.19 14.77 1.81
N GLU A 74 11.17 13.91 2.08
CA GLU A 74 12.50 13.94 1.45
C GLU A 74 12.46 13.61 -0.04
N LEU A 75 11.52 12.75 -0.47
CA LEU A 75 11.36 12.39 -1.87
C LEU A 75 10.77 13.57 -2.66
N ASP A 76 9.58 14.00 -2.29
CA ASP A 76 8.87 15.18 -2.79
C ASP A 76 7.67 15.45 -1.87
N ALA A 77 7.69 16.58 -1.17
CA ALA A 77 6.64 16.95 -0.23
C ALA A 77 5.24 17.09 -0.88
N SER A 78 5.15 17.32 -2.19
CA SER A 78 3.89 17.45 -2.93
C SER A 78 3.15 16.12 -3.12
N LEU A 79 3.84 15.01 -2.91
CA LEU A 79 3.25 13.66 -3.02
C LEU A 79 2.31 13.33 -1.85
N TYR A 80 2.55 13.95 -0.69
CA TYR A 80 1.71 13.85 0.48
C TYR A 80 0.76 15.05 0.57
N VAL A 81 -0.54 14.76 0.54
CA VAL A 81 -1.59 15.78 0.68
C VAL A 81 -2.23 15.64 2.05
N ARG A 82 -1.99 16.63 2.91
CA ARG A 82 -2.54 16.68 4.27
C ARG A 82 -4.03 17.07 4.22
N THR A 83 -4.89 16.17 4.64
CA THR A 83 -6.35 16.38 4.73
C THR A 83 -6.90 16.06 6.11
N GLY A 84 -6.06 15.57 7.02
CA GLY A 84 -6.48 14.80 8.17
C GLY A 84 -6.98 13.41 7.78
N CYS A 85 -7.17 12.56 8.81
CA CYS A 85 -7.83 11.27 8.67
C CYS A 85 -8.76 11.04 9.87
N LEU A 86 -10.00 10.68 9.58
CA LEU A 86 -11.03 10.33 10.57
C LEU A 86 -11.22 8.81 10.58
N ASN A 87 -10.83 8.14 11.68
CA ASN A 87 -11.22 6.77 11.95
C ASN A 87 -12.55 6.81 12.73
N LEU A 88 -13.60 6.17 12.22
CA LEU A 88 -14.98 6.29 12.70
C LEU A 88 -15.59 4.91 12.93
N GLY A 89 -16.38 4.75 13.99
CA GLY A 89 -17.12 3.52 14.28
C GLY A 89 -17.47 3.35 15.75
N PRO A 90 -18.11 2.22 16.12
CA PRO A 90 -18.44 1.91 17.50
C PRO A 90 -17.18 1.84 18.37
N PRO A 91 -17.21 2.41 19.60
CA PRO A 91 -16.03 2.47 20.48
C PRO A 91 -15.50 1.08 20.91
N GLU A 92 -16.35 0.06 20.89
CA GLU A 92 -15.97 -1.32 21.19
C GLU A 92 -15.46 -2.09 19.96
N HIS A 93 -15.57 -1.53 18.75
CA HIS A 93 -15.04 -2.18 17.53
C HIS A 93 -13.54 -2.45 17.69
N PRO A 94 -13.06 -3.68 17.36
CA PRO A 94 -11.63 -4.04 17.51
C PRO A 94 -10.69 -3.03 16.87
N ASP A 95 -11.00 -2.56 15.66
CA ASP A 95 -10.15 -1.63 14.92
C ASP A 95 -10.14 -0.22 15.53
N ILE A 96 -11.28 0.27 16.10
CA ILE A 96 -11.29 1.53 16.86
C ILE A 96 -10.43 1.40 18.12
N ARG A 97 -10.48 0.25 18.80
CA ARG A 97 -9.59 -0.03 19.95
C ARG A 97 -8.12 -0.07 19.49
N GLY A 98 -7.83 -0.69 18.36
CA GLY A 98 -6.48 -0.72 17.76
C GLY A 98 -5.96 0.70 17.45
N VAL A 99 -6.79 1.57 16.88
CA VAL A 99 -6.47 3.00 16.68
C VAL A 99 -6.10 3.66 18.00
N LEU A 100 -6.95 3.52 19.02
CA LEU A 100 -6.74 4.13 20.35
C LEU A 100 -5.52 3.54 21.07
N ASP A 101 -5.23 2.25 20.88
CA ASP A 101 -4.04 1.60 21.41
C ASP A 101 -2.76 2.17 20.81
N SER A 102 -2.71 2.30 19.49
CA SER A 102 -1.59 2.94 18.77
C SER A 102 -1.36 4.38 19.23
N VAL A 103 -2.44 5.14 19.36
CA VAL A 103 -2.41 6.53 19.85
C VAL A 103 -1.83 6.61 21.25
N ARG A 104 -2.32 5.77 22.16
CA ARG A 104 -1.86 5.73 23.57
C ARG A 104 -0.42 5.27 23.67
N THR A 105 -0.05 4.18 22.97
CA THR A 105 1.28 3.57 23.04
C THR A 105 2.38 4.52 22.55
N HIS A 106 2.09 5.29 21.51
CA HIS A 106 3.07 6.17 20.87
C HIS A 106 2.85 7.66 21.12
N GLY A 107 1.88 8.03 21.96
CA GLY A 107 1.59 9.44 22.27
C GLY A 107 1.21 10.27 21.03
N LEU A 108 0.48 9.68 20.08
CA LEU A 108 0.17 10.37 18.83
C LEU A 108 -0.85 11.50 19.04
N PRO A 109 -0.61 12.71 18.50
CA PRO A 109 -1.59 13.77 18.49
C PRO A 109 -2.88 13.34 17.78
N HIS A 110 -3.99 13.46 18.46
CA HIS A 110 -5.31 13.09 17.95
C HIS A 110 -6.42 13.85 18.69
N GLU A 111 -7.60 13.84 18.13
CA GLU A 111 -8.82 14.29 18.76
C GLU A 111 -9.82 13.14 18.80
N ARG A 112 -10.44 12.92 19.95
CA ARG A 112 -11.55 11.99 20.10
C ARG A 112 -12.85 12.78 20.10
N LEU A 113 -13.76 12.42 19.20
CA LEU A 113 -15.02 13.10 18.92
C LEU A 113 -16.17 12.12 19.17
N ASP A 114 -17.27 12.58 19.73
CA ASP A 114 -18.53 11.84 19.70
C ASP A 114 -19.24 12.05 18.34
N ALA A 115 -20.36 11.37 18.14
CA ALA A 115 -21.10 11.44 16.88
C ALA A 115 -21.59 12.86 16.53
N ASP A 116 -21.99 13.64 17.54
CA ASP A 116 -22.47 15.02 17.34
C ASP A 116 -21.30 15.97 17.04
N ASP A 117 -20.16 15.77 17.69
CA ASP A 117 -18.92 16.48 17.37
C ASP A 117 -18.46 16.20 15.95
N VAL A 118 -18.54 14.93 15.50
CA VAL A 118 -18.23 14.56 14.11
C VAL A 118 -19.16 15.29 13.14
N ARG A 119 -20.49 15.26 13.36
CA ARG A 119 -21.46 15.96 12.48
C ARG A 119 -21.22 17.47 12.43
N ARG A 120 -20.85 18.07 13.56
CA ARG A 120 -20.59 19.51 13.65
C ARG A 120 -19.30 19.91 12.97
N ARG A 121 -18.23 19.14 13.14
CA ARG A 121 -16.90 19.47 12.63
C ARG A 121 -16.71 19.01 11.19
N PHE A 122 -17.25 17.86 10.83
CA PHE A 122 -17.14 17.23 9.53
C PHE A 122 -18.54 16.95 8.96
N PRO A 123 -19.27 17.98 8.52
CA PRO A 123 -20.67 17.85 8.12
C PRO A 123 -20.91 16.97 6.88
N ALA A 124 -19.85 16.50 6.22
CA ALA A 124 -19.92 15.47 5.20
C ALA A 124 -20.30 14.09 5.76
N PHE A 125 -20.17 13.86 7.08
CA PHE A 125 -20.43 12.57 7.72
C PHE A 125 -21.72 12.57 8.53
N ASP A 126 -22.40 11.41 8.52
CA ASP A 126 -23.55 11.11 9.37
C ASP A 126 -23.32 9.78 10.11
N PRO A 127 -22.51 9.79 11.19
CA PRO A 127 -22.25 8.60 11.98
C PRO A 127 -23.50 8.16 12.76
N ALA A 128 -23.56 6.87 13.17
CA ALA A 128 -24.55 6.39 14.10
C ALA A 128 -24.38 7.09 15.48
N SER A 129 -25.45 7.19 16.27
CA SER A 129 -25.46 7.95 17.54
C SER A 129 -24.47 7.44 18.57
N GLY A 130 -24.01 6.19 18.48
CA GLY A 130 -23.03 5.59 19.40
C GLY A 130 -21.59 5.59 18.87
N ASP A 131 -21.36 6.03 17.64
CA ASP A 131 -20.03 6.03 17.05
C ASP A 131 -19.12 7.07 17.69
N VAL A 132 -17.83 6.77 17.65
CA VAL A 132 -16.75 7.70 18.00
C VAL A 132 -15.85 7.93 16.81
N GLY A 133 -15.36 9.16 16.67
CA GLY A 133 -14.35 9.56 15.73
C GLY A 133 -12.98 9.71 16.41
N VAL A 134 -11.93 9.19 15.78
CA VAL A 134 -10.54 9.50 16.15
C VAL A 134 -9.92 10.22 14.98
N HIS A 135 -9.72 11.51 15.12
CA HIS A 135 -9.19 12.38 14.08
C HIS A 135 -7.69 12.63 14.28
N GLU A 136 -6.89 12.33 13.26
CA GLU A 136 -5.46 12.63 13.17
C GLU A 136 -5.27 13.75 12.15
N GLU A 137 -4.85 14.94 12.61
CA GLU A 137 -4.67 16.11 11.74
C GLU A 137 -3.48 15.96 10.77
N ASP A 138 -2.37 15.36 11.25
CA ASP A 138 -1.18 15.07 10.42
C ASP A 138 -1.33 13.72 9.70
N ALA A 139 -2.43 13.58 9.00
CA ALA A 139 -2.75 12.45 8.13
C ALA A 139 -3.34 12.96 6.81
N GLY A 140 -3.60 12.08 5.87
CA GLY A 140 -4.14 12.46 4.58
C GLY A 140 -3.97 11.35 3.55
N TYR A 141 -3.50 11.70 2.36
CA TYR A 141 -3.25 10.71 1.31
C TYR A 141 -1.97 10.97 0.51
N LEU A 142 -1.42 9.91 -0.07
CA LEU A 142 -0.34 9.94 -1.04
C LEU A 142 -0.90 9.86 -2.45
N ARG A 143 -0.26 10.55 -3.40
CA ARG A 143 -0.52 10.45 -4.85
C ARG A 143 0.23 9.23 -5.38
N VAL A 144 -0.47 8.11 -5.56
CA VAL A 144 0.13 6.77 -5.74
C VAL A 144 1.03 6.67 -6.96
N GLU A 145 0.49 6.96 -8.14
CA GLU A 145 1.22 6.82 -9.40
C GLU A 145 2.41 7.80 -9.44
N ALA A 146 2.17 9.05 -9.04
CA ALA A 146 3.23 10.07 -8.95
C ALA A 146 4.33 9.67 -7.96
N SER A 147 3.96 9.09 -6.82
CA SER A 147 4.92 8.60 -5.82
C SER A 147 5.77 7.45 -6.33
N THR A 148 5.16 6.51 -7.08
CA THR A 148 5.88 5.39 -7.70
C THR A 148 6.84 5.91 -8.76
N GLU A 149 6.40 6.83 -9.62
CA GLU A 149 7.27 7.44 -10.65
C GLU A 149 8.40 8.29 -10.01
N ALA A 150 8.13 9.02 -8.93
CA ALA A 150 9.17 9.79 -8.23
C ALA A 150 10.31 8.89 -7.71
N HIS A 151 9.96 7.72 -7.13
CA HIS A 151 10.97 6.74 -6.74
C HIS A 151 11.72 6.18 -7.96
N ALA A 152 11.03 5.83 -9.04
CA ALA A 152 11.66 5.31 -10.25
C ALA A 152 12.58 6.36 -10.90
N ALA A 153 12.17 7.64 -10.93
CA ALA A 153 12.98 8.74 -11.41
C ALA A 153 14.24 8.94 -10.55
N ARG A 154 14.10 8.90 -9.21
CA ARG A 154 15.23 8.95 -8.26
C ARG A 154 16.18 7.78 -8.49
N ALA A 155 15.67 6.57 -8.72
CA ALA A 155 16.50 5.40 -9.02
C ALA A 155 17.33 5.60 -10.28
N ARG A 156 16.69 6.05 -11.38
CA ARG A 156 17.39 6.36 -12.65
C ARG A 156 18.45 7.44 -12.48
N ALA A 157 18.11 8.53 -11.76
CA ALA A 157 19.04 9.62 -11.47
C ALA A 157 20.25 9.17 -10.63
N SER A 158 20.10 8.11 -9.83
CA SER A 158 21.16 7.46 -9.05
C SER A 158 21.92 6.35 -9.83
N GLY A 159 21.65 6.17 -11.12
CA GLY A 159 22.32 5.21 -11.98
C GLY A 159 21.71 3.80 -12.05
N ALA A 160 20.53 3.58 -11.51
CA ALA A 160 19.84 2.30 -11.72
C ALA A 160 19.41 2.12 -13.18
N GLU A 161 19.57 0.91 -13.69
CA GLU A 161 18.94 0.49 -14.94
C GLU A 161 17.51 0.06 -14.67
N LEU A 162 16.55 0.56 -15.45
CA LEU A 162 15.15 0.17 -15.35
C LEU A 162 14.68 -0.41 -16.68
N ARG A 163 14.40 -1.72 -16.68
CA ARG A 163 13.86 -2.48 -17.81
C ARG A 163 12.35 -2.62 -17.65
N THR A 164 11.61 -1.77 -18.32
CA THR A 164 10.14 -1.85 -18.43
C THR A 164 9.75 -2.77 -19.58
N ARG A 165 8.47 -3.20 -19.61
CA ARG A 165 7.90 -4.11 -20.62
C ARG A 165 8.74 -5.38 -20.79
N THR A 166 9.32 -5.85 -19.68
CA THR A 166 10.26 -6.96 -19.63
C THR A 166 9.70 -8.07 -18.74
N ILE A 167 9.35 -9.18 -19.36
CA ILE A 167 8.78 -10.33 -18.66
C ILE A 167 9.91 -11.26 -18.22
N VAL A 168 9.90 -11.63 -16.94
CA VAL A 168 10.78 -12.65 -16.39
C VAL A 168 10.12 -14.01 -16.57
N ARG A 169 10.83 -14.92 -17.24
CA ARG A 169 10.40 -16.30 -17.47
C ARG A 169 10.70 -17.22 -16.29
N SER A 170 11.90 -17.07 -15.72
CA SER A 170 12.34 -17.88 -14.57
C SER A 170 13.41 -17.16 -13.76
N VAL A 171 13.52 -17.54 -12.51
CA VAL A 171 14.59 -17.14 -11.58
C VAL A 171 15.26 -18.42 -11.10
N THR A 172 16.58 -18.48 -11.19
CA THR A 172 17.39 -19.57 -10.64
C THR A 172 18.29 -18.99 -9.55
N ILE A 173 18.28 -19.61 -8.36
CA ILE A 173 19.03 -19.14 -7.21
C ILE A 173 20.13 -20.16 -6.92
N ALA A 174 21.38 -19.69 -6.98
CA ALA A 174 22.57 -20.43 -6.56
C ALA A 174 23.01 -19.98 -5.15
N ASP A 175 24.06 -20.57 -4.60
CA ASP A 175 24.49 -20.27 -3.22
C ASP A 175 24.91 -18.80 -2.99
N ASP A 176 25.45 -18.15 -4.01
CA ASP A 176 26.03 -16.80 -3.94
C ASP A 176 25.57 -15.83 -5.04
N SER A 177 24.61 -16.25 -5.86
CA SER A 177 24.17 -15.49 -7.02
C SER A 177 22.77 -15.86 -7.46
N VAL A 178 22.15 -14.96 -8.21
CA VAL A 178 20.86 -15.19 -8.84
C VAL A 178 20.97 -14.98 -10.34
N ARG A 179 20.20 -15.78 -11.08
CA ARG A 179 20.06 -15.66 -12.54
C ARG A 179 18.58 -15.46 -12.88
N VAL A 180 18.31 -14.42 -13.62
CA VAL A 180 16.96 -14.09 -14.12
C VAL A 180 16.96 -14.30 -15.63
N THR A 181 16.11 -15.22 -16.11
CA THR A 181 15.93 -15.47 -17.55
C THR A 181 14.71 -14.67 -18.03
N LEU A 182 14.91 -13.89 -19.08
CA LEU A 182 13.87 -13.07 -19.69
C LEU A 182 13.10 -13.87 -20.76
N ASP A 183 11.84 -13.54 -20.95
CA ASP A 183 11.01 -14.16 -21.99
C ASP A 183 11.54 -13.88 -23.41
N SER A 184 12.24 -12.77 -23.61
CA SER A 184 12.96 -12.44 -24.83
C SER A 184 14.20 -13.30 -25.14
N GLY A 185 14.60 -14.19 -24.22
CA GLY A 185 15.73 -15.10 -24.33
C GLY A 185 17.07 -14.58 -23.78
N GLY A 186 17.10 -13.37 -23.18
CA GLY A 186 18.27 -12.85 -22.46
C GLY A 186 18.35 -13.35 -21.02
N GLU A 187 19.55 -13.32 -20.44
CA GLU A 187 19.77 -13.61 -19.01
C GLU A 187 20.44 -12.44 -18.32
N LEU A 188 20.14 -12.29 -17.02
CA LEU A 188 20.79 -11.33 -16.14
C LEU A 188 21.24 -12.04 -14.86
N THR A 189 22.40 -11.66 -14.37
CA THR A 189 22.99 -12.23 -13.14
C THR A 189 23.25 -11.14 -12.11
N ALA A 190 23.00 -11.44 -10.84
CA ALA A 190 23.31 -10.54 -9.75
C ALA A 190 23.72 -11.33 -8.48
N LYS A 191 24.32 -10.65 -7.52
CA LYS A 191 24.62 -11.21 -6.19
C LYS A 191 23.36 -11.32 -5.34
N HIS A 192 22.46 -10.34 -5.45
CA HIS A 192 21.23 -10.25 -4.65
C HIS A 192 19.99 -10.13 -5.52
N LEU A 193 18.86 -10.60 -4.97
CA LEU A 193 17.54 -10.40 -5.56
C LEU A 193 16.62 -9.73 -4.53
N VAL A 194 15.89 -8.70 -4.96
CA VAL A 194 14.75 -8.16 -4.22
C VAL A 194 13.48 -8.54 -4.97
N VAL A 195 12.63 -9.34 -4.35
CA VAL A 195 11.37 -9.79 -4.94
C VAL A 195 10.24 -8.90 -4.47
N ALA A 196 9.77 -8.02 -5.34
CA ALA A 196 8.66 -7.09 -5.12
C ALA A 196 7.51 -7.31 -6.13
N ALA A 197 7.25 -8.59 -6.44
CA ALA A 197 6.36 -9.02 -7.52
C ALA A 197 4.86 -8.86 -7.19
N GLY A 198 4.48 -8.24 -6.05
CA GLY A 198 3.11 -7.95 -5.67
C GLY A 198 2.24 -9.20 -5.68
N ALA A 199 1.11 -9.16 -6.40
CA ALA A 199 0.17 -10.28 -6.49
C ALA A 199 0.71 -11.49 -7.25
N TRP A 200 1.80 -11.35 -7.99
CA TRP A 200 2.48 -12.45 -8.69
C TRP A 200 3.51 -13.17 -7.82
N LEU A 201 3.80 -12.72 -6.59
CA LEU A 201 4.75 -13.40 -5.70
C LEU A 201 4.40 -14.87 -5.48
N GLY A 202 3.12 -15.19 -5.28
CA GLY A 202 2.65 -16.55 -5.11
C GLY A 202 2.80 -17.46 -6.34
N THR A 203 3.02 -16.90 -7.53
CA THR A 203 3.26 -17.68 -8.77
C THR A 203 4.73 -18.03 -8.98
N LEU A 204 5.64 -17.43 -8.23
CA LEU A 204 7.06 -17.75 -8.20
C LEU A 204 7.30 -18.93 -7.26
N ALA A 205 6.87 -20.13 -7.68
CA ALA A 205 6.71 -21.31 -6.84
C ALA A 205 7.92 -21.61 -5.93
N GLU A 206 9.14 -21.55 -6.47
CA GLU A 206 10.36 -21.79 -5.72
C GLU A 206 10.54 -20.75 -4.60
N LEU A 207 10.29 -19.46 -4.89
CA LEU A 207 10.40 -18.37 -3.94
C LEU A 207 9.24 -18.29 -2.95
N ALA A 208 8.08 -18.82 -3.28
CA ALA A 208 6.87 -18.72 -2.45
C ALA A 208 6.72 -19.88 -1.46
N THR A 209 7.40 -21.02 -1.68
CA THR A 209 7.18 -22.27 -0.92
C THR A 209 7.44 -22.13 0.59
N ASP A 210 8.40 -21.30 0.98
CA ASP A 210 8.80 -21.12 2.37
C ASP A 210 8.21 -19.86 3.03
N LEU A 211 7.27 -19.19 2.33
CA LEU A 211 6.61 -17.96 2.80
C LEU A 211 5.22 -18.26 3.36
N PRO A 212 4.65 -17.37 4.18
CA PRO A 212 3.23 -17.41 4.52
C PRO A 212 2.35 -17.48 3.28
N ALA A 213 1.24 -18.22 3.36
CA ALA A 213 0.29 -18.32 2.25
C ALA A 213 -0.22 -16.96 1.80
N LEU A 214 -0.32 -16.74 0.49
CA LEU A 214 -0.78 -15.48 -0.08
C LEU A 214 -2.11 -15.67 -0.79
N THR A 215 -3.11 -14.89 -0.40
CA THR A 215 -4.41 -14.83 -1.05
C THR A 215 -4.56 -13.53 -1.81
N VAL A 216 -4.84 -13.64 -3.11
CA VAL A 216 -5.13 -12.46 -3.96
C VAL A 216 -6.64 -12.26 -4.01
N THR A 217 -7.08 -11.03 -3.76
CA THR A 217 -8.50 -10.66 -3.85
C THR A 217 -8.71 -9.45 -4.76
N ARG A 218 -9.81 -9.47 -5.51
CA ARG A 218 -10.29 -8.38 -6.35
C ARG A 218 -10.79 -7.25 -5.47
N GLN A 219 -10.37 -6.02 -5.73
CA GLN A 219 -10.78 -4.83 -4.98
C GLN A 219 -11.22 -3.73 -5.94
N VAL A 220 -12.32 -3.07 -5.62
CA VAL A 220 -12.89 -2.02 -6.47
C VAL A 220 -12.78 -0.66 -5.80
N GLN A 221 -12.33 0.31 -6.55
CA GLN A 221 -12.23 1.70 -6.14
C GLN A 221 -13.20 2.52 -6.98
N LEU A 222 -14.00 3.36 -6.33
CA LEU A 222 -15.08 4.11 -6.93
C LEU A 222 -14.96 5.58 -6.60
N TRP A 223 -15.24 6.46 -7.58
CA TRP A 223 -15.25 7.92 -7.42
C TRP A 223 -16.59 8.47 -7.85
N PHE A 224 -17.19 9.24 -6.97
CA PHE A 224 -18.51 9.82 -7.17
C PHE A 224 -18.42 11.35 -7.32
N ARG A 225 -19.24 11.92 -8.17
CA ARG A 225 -19.41 13.37 -8.25
C ARG A 225 -20.20 13.82 -7.01
N PRO A 226 -19.68 14.72 -6.17
CA PRO A 226 -20.44 15.23 -5.05
C PRO A 226 -21.57 16.16 -5.55
N GLN A 227 -22.66 16.23 -4.79
CA GLN A 227 -23.75 17.18 -5.03
C GLN A 227 -23.33 18.58 -4.53
N ASN A 228 -22.55 18.65 -3.47
CA ASN A 228 -21.94 19.89 -2.94
C ASN A 228 -20.43 19.68 -2.77
N GLU A 229 -19.65 20.39 -3.60
CA GLU A 229 -18.19 20.28 -3.57
C GLU A 229 -17.56 20.86 -2.30
N GLU A 230 -18.16 21.87 -1.67
CA GLU A 230 -17.61 22.47 -0.44
C GLU A 230 -17.61 21.46 0.71
N LEU A 231 -18.68 20.66 0.82
CA LEU A 231 -18.76 19.60 1.82
C LEU A 231 -17.84 18.42 1.52
N ALA A 232 -17.46 18.25 0.27
CA ALA A 232 -16.63 17.14 -0.20
C ALA A 232 -15.12 17.42 -0.16
N ARG A 233 -14.70 18.65 0.12
CA ARG A 233 -13.28 19.07 0.18
C ARG A 233 -12.73 19.05 1.60
N ALA A 234 -11.42 18.85 1.75
CA ALA A 234 -10.74 19.12 3.00
C ALA A 234 -10.77 20.63 3.31
N PRO A 235 -10.89 21.03 4.59
CA PRO A 235 -10.92 20.20 5.80
C PRO A 235 -12.30 19.64 6.17
N THR A 236 -13.37 20.03 5.47
CA THR A 236 -14.76 19.63 5.78
C THR A 236 -14.97 18.12 5.65
N MET A 237 -14.29 17.50 4.69
CA MET A 237 -14.22 16.06 4.51
C MET A 237 -12.74 15.64 4.56
N PRO A 238 -12.22 15.14 5.69
CA PRO A 238 -10.91 14.51 5.73
C PRO A 238 -10.90 13.17 4.98
N ALA A 239 -9.72 12.59 4.74
CA ALA A 239 -9.64 11.16 4.46
C ALA A 239 -10.27 10.39 5.63
N PHE A 240 -10.85 9.22 5.37
CA PHE A 240 -11.55 8.50 6.42
C PHE A 240 -11.48 6.99 6.28
N ILE A 241 -11.67 6.30 7.41
CA ILE A 241 -11.97 4.88 7.51
C ILE A 241 -13.14 4.75 8.48
N HIS A 242 -14.22 4.12 8.05
CA HIS A 242 -15.43 3.94 8.83
C HIS A 242 -15.76 2.45 8.98
N PHE A 243 -15.81 1.98 10.21
CA PHE A 243 -16.13 0.61 10.57
C PHE A 243 -17.63 0.49 10.85
N VAL A 244 -18.34 -0.24 10.00
CA VAL A 244 -19.81 -0.40 10.05
C VAL A 244 -20.13 -1.89 10.12
N GLY A 245 -20.47 -2.40 11.31
CA GLY A 245 -20.58 -3.84 11.56
C GLY A 245 -19.27 -4.55 11.24
N GLU A 246 -19.31 -5.60 10.44
CA GLU A 246 -18.12 -6.35 10.01
C GLU A 246 -17.44 -5.76 8.77
N ARG A 247 -17.93 -4.63 8.27
CA ARG A 247 -17.42 -3.99 7.05
C ARG A 247 -16.65 -2.72 7.41
N ALA A 248 -15.61 -2.46 6.64
CA ALA A 248 -14.90 -1.19 6.68
C ALA A 248 -15.02 -0.48 5.33
N PHE A 249 -15.32 0.80 5.38
CA PHE A 249 -15.31 1.68 4.22
C PHE A 249 -14.25 2.74 4.39
N TYR A 250 -13.62 3.15 3.30
CA TYR A 250 -12.63 4.21 3.33
C TYR A 250 -12.84 5.17 2.17
N GLY A 251 -12.37 6.38 2.35
CA GLY A 251 -12.45 7.36 1.27
C GLY A 251 -11.45 8.49 1.42
N VAL A 252 -11.40 9.27 0.36
CA VAL A 252 -10.55 10.44 0.22
C VAL A 252 -11.42 11.58 -0.27
N PRO A 253 -11.25 12.81 0.25
CA PRO A 253 -12.04 13.96 -0.16
C PRO A 253 -11.94 14.22 -1.66
N LEU A 254 -12.75 15.14 -2.16
CA LEU A 254 -12.81 15.50 -3.57
C LEU A 254 -11.42 15.79 -4.15
N THR A 255 -11.09 15.02 -5.16
CA THR A 255 -9.94 15.23 -6.05
C THR A 255 -10.44 15.58 -7.45
N GLY A 256 -9.56 15.75 -8.44
CA GLY A 256 -9.95 15.98 -9.83
C GLY A 256 -10.84 14.90 -10.42
N SER A 257 -10.82 13.68 -9.87
CA SER A 257 -11.62 12.53 -10.34
C SER A 257 -12.90 12.29 -9.54
N GLY A 258 -13.21 13.09 -8.52
CA GLY A 258 -14.38 12.91 -7.66
C GLY A 258 -14.02 12.57 -6.20
N VAL A 259 -15.03 12.32 -5.38
CA VAL A 259 -14.89 11.79 -4.02
C VAL A 259 -14.68 10.29 -4.12
N LYS A 260 -13.57 9.81 -3.59
CA LYS A 260 -13.28 8.38 -3.57
C LYS A 260 -13.96 7.73 -2.37
N VAL A 261 -14.77 6.70 -2.61
CA VAL A 261 -15.36 5.87 -1.55
C VAL A 261 -15.27 4.41 -1.96
N CYS A 262 -14.75 3.57 -1.07
CA CYS A 262 -14.49 2.16 -1.36
C CYS A 262 -14.78 1.30 -0.14
N ARG A 263 -15.10 0.03 -0.38
CA ARG A 263 -15.08 -1.00 0.64
C ARG A 263 -13.64 -1.47 0.87
N HIS A 264 -13.25 -1.65 2.12
CA HIS A 264 -11.96 -2.23 2.50
C HIS A 264 -12.15 -3.73 2.79
N HIS A 265 -11.34 -4.58 2.16
CA HIS A 265 -11.48 -6.05 2.18
C HIS A 265 -12.81 -6.58 1.59
N GLY A 266 -13.03 -7.88 1.71
CA GLY A 266 -14.26 -8.54 1.27
C GLY A 266 -14.42 -8.72 -0.25
N GLY A 267 -13.35 -8.49 -1.03
CA GLY A 267 -13.33 -8.81 -2.45
C GLY A 267 -13.22 -10.33 -2.71
N GLU A 268 -13.70 -10.77 -3.86
CA GLU A 268 -13.61 -12.19 -4.25
C GLU A 268 -12.17 -12.65 -4.43
N VAL A 269 -11.89 -13.91 -4.10
CA VAL A 269 -10.59 -14.53 -4.34
C VAL A 269 -10.37 -14.70 -5.84
N THR A 270 -9.17 -14.33 -6.29
CA THR A 270 -8.77 -14.39 -7.69
C THR A 270 -7.28 -14.72 -7.81
N SER A 271 -6.75 -14.66 -9.01
CA SER A 271 -5.30 -14.62 -9.24
C SER A 271 -4.93 -13.34 -9.99
N ALA A 272 -3.65 -12.97 -9.93
CA ALA A 272 -3.18 -11.76 -10.56
C ALA A 272 -3.44 -11.72 -12.09
N ASP A 273 -3.33 -12.87 -12.75
CA ASP A 273 -3.52 -12.99 -14.20
C ASP A 273 -5.00 -13.22 -14.60
N ALA A 274 -5.85 -13.76 -13.69
CA ALA A 274 -7.27 -13.97 -13.93
C ALA A 274 -8.17 -12.83 -13.40
N LEU A 275 -7.59 -11.72 -12.95
CA LEU A 275 -8.33 -10.60 -12.41
C LEU A 275 -9.27 -9.98 -13.47
N ASP A 276 -10.59 -10.08 -13.21
CA ASP A 276 -11.59 -9.33 -13.95
C ASP A 276 -11.54 -7.85 -13.56
N ARG A 277 -11.20 -7.00 -14.52
CA ARG A 277 -11.06 -5.55 -14.34
C ARG A 277 -12.30 -4.76 -14.77
N ALA A 278 -13.34 -5.45 -15.27
CA ALA A 278 -14.60 -4.80 -15.58
C ALA A 278 -15.32 -4.38 -14.30
N LEU A 279 -15.94 -3.21 -14.33
CA LEU A 279 -16.87 -2.80 -13.30
C LEU A 279 -18.17 -3.60 -13.46
N ARG A 280 -18.67 -4.16 -12.38
CA ARG A 280 -19.93 -4.90 -12.34
C ARG A 280 -21.00 -4.10 -11.59
N PRO A 281 -22.27 -4.28 -11.87
CA PRO A 281 -23.35 -3.57 -11.15
C PRO A 281 -23.30 -3.75 -9.64
N GLU A 282 -22.96 -4.95 -9.17
CA GLU A 282 -22.83 -5.27 -7.73
C GLU A 282 -21.67 -4.54 -7.04
N ASP A 283 -20.65 -4.11 -7.77
CA ASP A 283 -19.49 -3.41 -7.20
C ASP A 283 -19.87 -2.08 -6.54
N GLU A 284 -20.92 -1.41 -7.04
CA GLU A 284 -21.42 -0.15 -6.50
C GLU A 284 -22.39 -0.35 -5.33
N HIS A 285 -23.07 -1.48 -5.26
CA HIS A 285 -24.24 -1.67 -4.37
C HIS A 285 -23.91 -1.39 -2.90
N ASP A 286 -22.89 -2.06 -2.35
CA ASP A 286 -22.47 -1.88 -0.95
C ASP A 286 -22.00 -0.47 -0.67
N VAL A 287 -21.24 0.12 -1.60
CA VAL A 287 -20.68 1.46 -1.45
C VAL A 287 -21.76 2.53 -1.52
N ARG A 288 -22.73 2.38 -2.42
CA ARG A 288 -23.88 3.30 -2.49
C ARG A 288 -24.76 3.21 -1.23
N GLY A 289 -25.01 2.00 -0.72
CA GLY A 289 -25.71 1.82 0.54
C GLY A 289 -25.01 2.52 1.70
N TYR A 290 -23.68 2.41 1.77
CA TYR A 290 -22.85 3.11 2.75
C TYR A 290 -22.93 4.64 2.58
N ILE A 291 -22.77 5.15 1.37
CA ILE A 291 -22.85 6.60 1.07
C ILE A 291 -24.21 7.14 1.51
N GLY A 292 -25.31 6.51 1.10
CA GLY A 292 -26.65 6.95 1.44
C GLY A 292 -26.96 6.98 2.94
N ALA A 293 -26.32 6.11 3.72
CA ALA A 293 -26.52 6.02 5.15
C ALA A 293 -25.58 6.93 5.98
N HIS A 294 -24.35 7.19 5.49
CA HIS A 294 -23.28 7.74 6.33
C HIS A 294 -22.54 8.94 5.75
N LEU A 295 -22.73 9.26 4.45
CA LEU A 295 -22.07 10.40 3.81
C LEU A 295 -23.10 11.34 3.19
N ARG A 296 -23.08 12.57 3.61
CA ARG A 296 -23.95 13.61 3.04
C ARG A 296 -23.34 14.17 1.75
N ASN A 297 -24.17 14.34 0.74
CA ASN A 297 -23.82 14.97 -0.54
C ASN A 297 -22.74 14.25 -1.39
N ALA A 298 -22.42 12.99 -1.09
CA ALA A 298 -21.47 12.20 -1.87
C ALA A 298 -22.14 11.23 -2.87
N ASP A 299 -23.49 11.12 -2.86
CA ASP A 299 -24.26 10.17 -3.67
C ASP A 299 -24.65 10.74 -5.05
N GLY A 300 -23.70 11.28 -5.78
CA GLY A 300 -23.90 11.66 -7.17
C GLY A 300 -23.52 10.56 -8.17
N PRO A 301 -23.46 10.87 -9.46
CA PRO A 301 -23.05 9.89 -10.49
C PRO A 301 -21.66 9.32 -10.22
N LEU A 302 -21.48 8.03 -10.49
CA LEU A 302 -20.16 7.43 -10.60
C LEU A 302 -19.42 8.06 -11.79
N VAL A 303 -18.23 8.59 -11.57
CA VAL A 303 -17.44 9.28 -12.60
C VAL A 303 -16.14 8.57 -12.94
N HIS A 304 -15.66 7.69 -12.07
CA HIS A 304 -14.48 6.88 -12.32
C HIS A 304 -14.50 5.61 -11.47
N SER A 305 -13.92 4.54 -11.99
CA SER A 305 -13.70 3.29 -11.27
C SER A 305 -12.35 2.68 -11.62
N GLN A 306 -11.77 1.95 -10.68
CA GLN A 306 -10.51 1.22 -10.88
C GLN A 306 -10.54 -0.09 -10.11
N VAL A 307 -10.34 -1.20 -10.79
CA VAL A 307 -10.18 -2.51 -10.15
C VAL A 307 -8.70 -2.75 -9.88
N CYS A 308 -8.38 -3.14 -8.66
CA CYS A 308 -7.03 -3.52 -8.24
C CYS A 308 -7.06 -4.82 -7.42
N MET A 309 -5.96 -5.15 -6.79
CA MET A 309 -5.80 -6.39 -6.00
C MET A 309 -5.25 -6.09 -4.62
N TYR A 310 -5.73 -6.83 -3.61
CA TYR A 310 -4.95 -7.05 -2.39
C TYR A 310 -4.25 -8.40 -2.48
N THR A 311 -3.09 -8.50 -1.85
CA THR A 311 -2.37 -9.75 -1.64
C THR A 311 -2.15 -9.87 -0.14
N SER A 312 -2.94 -10.75 0.48
CA SER A 312 -3.04 -10.85 1.93
C SER A 312 -2.42 -12.14 2.44
N THR A 313 -1.77 -12.05 3.59
CA THR A 313 -1.38 -13.16 4.45
C THR A 313 -2.55 -13.54 5.36
N PRO A 314 -2.56 -14.73 5.98
CA PRO A 314 -3.61 -15.14 6.91
C PRO A 314 -3.74 -14.22 8.14
N ASP A 315 -2.61 -13.69 8.64
CA ASP A 315 -2.53 -12.78 9.78
C ASP A 315 -2.61 -11.29 9.40
N HIS A 316 -2.77 -10.98 8.12
CA HIS A 316 -2.77 -9.66 7.55
C HIS A 316 -1.48 -8.83 7.75
N HIS A 317 -0.42 -9.38 8.32
CA HIS A 317 0.87 -8.71 8.41
C HIS A 317 1.71 -8.91 7.14
N PHE A 318 2.64 -7.98 6.90
CA PHE A 318 3.50 -7.98 5.70
C PHE A 318 4.47 -9.17 5.70
N VAL A 319 5.00 -9.50 4.53
CA VAL A 319 6.15 -10.40 4.37
C VAL A 319 7.32 -9.54 3.90
N VAL A 320 8.21 -9.17 4.84
CA VAL A 320 9.35 -8.29 4.57
C VAL A 320 10.58 -8.79 5.33
N GLY A 321 11.57 -9.27 4.59
CA GLY A 321 12.79 -9.79 5.20
C GLY A 321 13.64 -10.59 4.22
N LEU A 322 14.68 -11.23 4.76
CA LEU A 322 15.46 -12.19 3.99
C LEU A 322 14.68 -13.48 3.82
N HIS A 323 14.77 -14.06 2.63
CA HIS A 323 14.13 -15.34 2.34
C HIS A 323 14.66 -16.45 3.29
N PRO A 324 13.81 -17.32 3.87
CA PRO A 324 14.25 -18.32 4.85
C PRO A 324 15.36 -19.22 4.36
N ARG A 325 15.35 -19.60 3.09
CA ARG A 325 16.33 -20.50 2.46
C ARG A 325 17.53 -19.75 1.88
N TRP A 326 17.35 -18.57 1.29
CA TRP A 326 18.40 -17.85 0.56
C TRP A 326 18.65 -16.46 1.16
N ARG A 327 19.73 -16.33 1.89
CA ARG A 327 20.08 -15.10 2.63
C ARG A 327 20.39 -13.89 1.73
N HIS A 328 20.63 -14.08 0.45
CA HIS A 328 20.86 -13.03 -0.55
C HIS A 328 19.59 -12.67 -1.36
N VAL A 329 18.45 -13.21 -0.95
CA VAL A 329 17.12 -12.87 -1.50
C VAL A 329 16.31 -12.13 -0.45
N VAL A 330 15.85 -10.92 -0.79
CA VAL A 330 14.92 -10.10 0.01
C VAL A 330 13.52 -10.25 -0.55
N VAL A 331 12.55 -10.48 0.31
CA VAL A 331 11.13 -10.59 -0.08
C VAL A 331 10.38 -9.36 0.41
N LEU A 332 9.59 -8.75 -0.48
CA LEU A 332 8.68 -7.65 -0.20
C LEU A 332 7.29 -8.01 -0.74
N GLY A 333 6.42 -8.56 0.10
CA GLY A 333 5.12 -9.07 -0.31
C GLY A 333 4.07 -9.10 0.80
N GLY A 334 2.88 -9.62 0.49
CA GLY A 334 1.83 -9.83 1.48
C GLY A 334 1.36 -8.56 2.18
N PHE A 335 1.25 -7.43 1.47
CA PHE A 335 0.96 -6.12 2.09
C PHE A 335 -0.51 -5.93 2.50
N SER A 336 -1.36 -6.92 2.34
CA SER A 336 -2.69 -7.09 2.92
C SER A 336 -3.61 -5.85 2.79
N GLY A 337 -3.46 -5.07 1.70
CA GLY A 337 -4.30 -3.90 1.41
C GLY A 337 -3.90 -2.60 2.14
N HIS A 338 -2.91 -2.62 3.02
CA HIS A 338 -2.56 -1.43 3.82
C HIS A 338 -1.09 -0.99 3.76
N GLY A 339 -0.24 -1.62 2.91
CA GLY A 339 1.21 -1.39 2.90
C GLY A 339 1.70 -0.13 2.20
N TYR A 340 0.99 0.41 1.19
CA TYR A 340 1.54 1.43 0.28
C TYR A 340 2.11 2.66 0.99
N LYS A 341 1.47 3.13 2.05
CA LYS A 341 1.93 4.28 2.83
C LYS A 341 3.34 4.13 3.40
N MET A 342 3.80 2.89 3.55
CA MET A 342 5.14 2.52 4.04
C MET A 342 6.13 2.23 2.90
N ALA A 343 5.77 2.37 1.63
CA ALA A 343 6.64 1.98 0.52
C ALA A 343 8.03 2.64 0.59
N SER A 344 8.11 3.90 1.00
CA SER A 344 9.37 4.61 1.15
C SER A 344 10.31 3.96 2.19
N VAL A 345 9.81 3.62 3.38
CA VAL A 345 10.60 2.95 4.43
C VAL A 345 10.83 1.46 4.12
N ILE A 346 9.91 0.79 3.43
CA ILE A 346 10.13 -0.59 2.94
C ILE A 346 11.30 -0.62 1.95
N GLY A 347 11.43 0.39 1.09
CA GLY A 347 12.59 0.55 0.22
C GLY A 347 13.91 0.73 0.99
N GLU A 348 13.90 1.54 2.06
CA GLU A 348 15.05 1.70 2.95
C GLU A 348 15.43 0.38 3.66
N ILE A 349 14.43 -0.38 4.14
CA ILE A 349 14.60 -1.71 4.74
C ILE A 349 15.20 -2.69 3.72
N ALA A 350 14.69 -2.72 2.50
CA ALA A 350 15.24 -3.59 1.46
C ALA A 350 16.73 -3.32 1.20
N ALA A 351 17.11 -2.06 1.14
CA ALA A 351 18.50 -1.68 0.96
C ALA A 351 19.38 -2.05 2.19
N ASP A 352 18.87 -1.89 3.41
CA ASP A 352 19.57 -2.35 4.62
C ASP A 352 19.80 -3.87 4.60
N LEU A 353 18.79 -4.66 4.21
CA LEU A 353 18.88 -6.12 4.12
C LEU A 353 19.86 -6.58 3.06
N VAL A 354 19.91 -5.94 1.90
CA VAL A 354 20.88 -6.25 0.82
C VAL A 354 22.32 -5.95 1.27
N GLU A 355 22.56 -4.81 1.89
CA GLU A 355 23.93 -4.39 2.26
C GLU A 355 24.45 -5.05 3.52
N ARG A 356 23.59 -5.28 4.52
CA ARG A 356 24.01 -5.62 5.90
C ARG A 356 23.44 -6.94 6.39
N GLY A 357 22.50 -7.55 5.65
CA GLY A 357 21.74 -8.72 6.07
C GLY A 357 20.79 -8.49 7.24
N GLN A 358 20.61 -7.24 7.68
CA GLN A 358 19.71 -6.85 8.77
C GLN A 358 19.23 -5.41 8.57
N SER A 359 18.03 -5.10 9.05
CA SER A 359 17.48 -3.75 9.03
C SER A 359 17.77 -3.00 10.32
N ARG A 360 17.90 -1.67 10.24
CA ARG A 360 17.93 -0.77 11.41
C ARG A 360 16.56 -0.64 12.09
N HIS A 361 15.50 -1.00 11.37
CA HIS A 361 14.13 -0.99 11.85
C HIS A 361 13.76 -2.36 12.42
N ASP A 362 12.88 -2.40 13.41
CA ASP A 362 12.27 -3.64 13.87
C ASP A 362 11.27 -4.13 12.81
N ILE A 363 11.59 -5.28 12.21
CA ILE A 363 10.78 -5.96 11.20
C ILE A 363 10.38 -7.38 11.62
N ALA A 364 10.54 -7.73 12.90
CA ALA A 364 10.27 -9.08 13.40
C ALA A 364 8.82 -9.51 13.13
N LEU A 365 7.86 -8.55 13.16
CA LEU A 365 6.46 -8.79 12.81
C LEU A 365 6.26 -9.29 11.37
N PHE A 366 7.20 -9.01 10.48
CA PHE A 366 7.12 -9.27 9.04
C PHE A 366 7.97 -10.46 8.59
N ASP A 367 8.57 -11.18 9.53
CA ASP A 367 9.51 -12.28 9.23
C ASP A 367 8.91 -13.24 8.18
N PRO A 368 9.58 -13.42 7.03
CA PRO A 368 9.14 -14.36 6.01
C PRO A 368 9.06 -15.82 6.50
N ALA A 369 9.77 -16.18 7.55
CA ALA A 369 9.76 -17.54 8.12
C ALA A 369 8.65 -17.73 9.16
N ARG A 370 7.87 -16.68 9.51
CA ARG A 370 6.81 -16.82 10.51
C ARG A 370 5.72 -17.76 10.03
N ARG A 371 5.16 -18.52 10.94
CA ARG A 371 3.95 -19.31 10.71
C ARG A 371 2.75 -18.41 10.97
N ALA A 372 2.06 -18.00 9.94
CA ALA A 372 0.86 -17.18 9.98
C ALA A 372 -0.41 -18.07 9.95
#